data_0f6a290a545a2f3d8751b5fd7fae5f81
#
_entry.id   0f6a290a545a2f3d8751b5fd7fae5f81
#
_cell.length_a   1.000
_cell.length_b   1.000
_cell.length_c   1.000
_cell.angle_alpha   90.00
_cell.angle_beta   90.00
_cell.angle_gamma   90.00
#
_symmetry.space_group_name_H-M   'P 1'
#
loop_
_entity.id
_entity.type
_entity.pdbx_description
1 polymer ?
#
loop_
_entity_poly.entity_id
_entity_poly.type
_entity_poly.pdbx_seq_one_letter_code
_entity_poly.pdbx_strand_id
1 'polypeptide(L)'
;MLNSFIEQFISYLEIVRNFSINTLYNYKRDLNKLEIFLTKNKINSPESIKEHHIREFINKERRRGLSPKSLKRMLSSFRSFFNYLLEEGILKANPAHSVTSPKTSSTLPKAMDVDLVKKLLDFTPKGLFEIRDKAMAELMYSSGLRLSELCNLNLTDISVKERSCRVSGKGRKM
;
A
#
# COMPACT_ATOMS: atom_id res chain seq x y z
N MET A 1 12.30 5.10 22.42
CA MET A 1 12.23 3.62 22.66
C MET A 1 11.30 2.93 21.66
N LEU A 2 10.04 3.35 21.47
CA LEU A 2 9.14 2.72 20.48
C LEU A 2 9.66 2.87 19.04
N ASN A 3 10.25 4.03 18.70
CA ASN A 3 10.82 4.30 17.38
C ASN A 3 11.92 3.28 16.99
N SER A 4 12.77 2.86 17.93
CA SER A 4 13.80 1.84 17.66
C SER A 4 13.18 0.51 17.22
N PHE A 5 12.11 0.08 17.88
CA PHE A 5 11.38 -1.13 17.49
C PHE A 5 10.66 -0.99 16.15
N ILE A 6 10.16 0.21 15.81
CA ILE A 6 9.56 0.49 14.51
C ILE A 6 10.60 0.35 13.40
N GLU A 7 11.80 0.91 13.57
CA GLU A 7 12.87 0.79 12.58
C GLU A 7 13.32 -0.68 12.40
N GLN A 8 13.48 -1.43 13.48
CA GLN A 8 13.80 -2.86 13.43
C GLN A 8 12.71 -3.66 12.69
N PHE A 9 11.45 -3.38 12.99
CA PHE A 9 10.32 -4.02 12.30
C PHE A 9 10.29 -3.71 10.80
N ILE A 10 10.52 -2.45 10.40
CA ILE A 10 10.57 -2.07 8.98
C ILE A 10 11.71 -2.81 8.27
N SER A 11 12.91 -2.88 8.88
CA SER A 11 14.03 -3.65 8.34
C SER A 11 13.71 -5.15 8.23
N TYR A 12 13.04 -5.72 9.23
CA TYR A 12 12.57 -7.11 9.18
C TYR A 12 11.61 -7.34 8.00
N LEU A 13 10.65 -6.44 7.81
CA LEU A 13 9.70 -6.54 6.68
C LEU A 13 10.40 -6.42 5.31
N GLU A 14 11.42 -5.59 5.22
CA GLU A 14 12.21 -5.40 4.00
C GLU A 14 13.05 -6.63 3.68
N ILE A 15 13.90 -7.06 4.62
CA ILE A 15 14.93 -8.07 4.40
C ILE A 15 14.34 -9.48 4.44
N VAL A 16 13.52 -9.79 5.45
CA VAL A 16 13.03 -11.15 5.68
C VAL A 16 11.72 -11.42 4.93
N ARG A 17 10.83 -10.43 4.91
CA ARG A 17 9.49 -10.61 4.32
C ARG A 17 9.37 -10.09 2.89
N ASN A 18 10.42 -9.45 2.35
CA ASN A 18 10.46 -8.89 0.99
C ASN A 18 9.24 -8.01 0.64
N PHE A 19 8.82 -7.16 1.58
CA PHE A 19 7.70 -6.25 1.35
C PHE A 19 8.08 -5.15 0.36
N SER A 20 7.11 -4.73 -0.45
CA SER A 20 7.33 -3.63 -1.40
C SER A 20 7.60 -2.31 -0.67
N ILE A 21 8.43 -1.45 -1.27
CA ILE A 21 8.81 -0.14 -0.74
C ILE A 21 7.59 0.72 -0.37
N ASN A 22 6.52 0.65 -1.17
CA ASN A 22 5.27 1.35 -0.90
C ASN A 22 4.56 0.82 0.37
N THR A 23 4.65 -0.48 0.65
CA THR A 23 4.09 -1.06 1.87
C THR A 23 4.90 -0.66 3.08
N LEU A 24 6.24 -0.71 2.99
CA LEU A 24 7.16 -0.28 4.05
C LEU A 24 6.92 1.19 4.41
N TYR A 25 6.88 2.07 3.40
CA TYR A 25 6.60 3.49 3.59
C TYR A 25 5.26 3.74 4.30
N ASN A 26 4.19 3.06 3.85
CA ASN A 26 2.88 3.22 4.47
C ASN A 26 2.84 2.68 5.91
N TYR A 27 3.47 1.54 6.18
CA TYR A 27 3.54 0.95 7.51
C TYR A 27 4.33 1.84 8.46
N LYS A 28 5.51 2.30 8.04
CA LYS A 28 6.32 3.23 8.83
C LYS A 28 5.56 4.52 9.17
N ARG A 29 4.90 5.12 8.17
CA ARG A 29 4.08 6.33 8.38
C ARG A 29 2.93 6.11 9.37
N ASP A 30 2.25 4.96 9.29
CA ASP A 30 1.13 4.65 10.17
C ASP A 30 1.60 4.39 11.61
N LEU A 31 2.72 3.69 11.79
CA LEU A 31 3.33 3.42 13.09
C LEU A 31 3.88 4.69 13.75
N ASN A 32 4.51 5.57 12.99
CA ASN A 32 4.99 6.86 13.51
C ASN A 32 3.83 7.74 14.02
N LYS A 33 2.68 7.71 13.35
CA LYS A 33 1.48 8.40 13.85
C LYS A 33 0.99 7.83 15.18
N LEU A 34 1.03 6.51 15.33
CA LEU A 34 0.68 5.84 16.57
C LEU A 34 1.67 6.21 17.69
N GLU A 35 2.97 6.18 17.40
CA GLU A 35 4.02 6.57 18.35
C GLU A 35 3.80 7.99 18.89
N ILE A 36 3.58 8.95 17.99
CA ILE A 36 3.30 10.35 18.38
C ILE A 36 2.08 10.42 19.30
N PHE A 37 1.03 9.65 19.01
CA PHE A 37 -0.17 9.61 19.85
C PHE A 37 0.13 9.01 21.23
N LEU A 38 0.84 7.90 21.30
CA LEU A 38 1.20 7.22 22.53
C LEU A 38 2.10 8.10 23.42
N THR A 39 3.11 8.73 22.83
CA THR A 39 4.02 9.66 23.54
C THR A 39 3.26 10.83 24.15
N LYS A 40 2.30 11.43 23.42
CA LYS A 40 1.44 12.50 23.95
C LYS A 40 0.59 12.04 25.13
N ASN A 41 0.23 10.77 25.20
CA ASN A 41 -0.50 10.16 26.31
C ASN A 41 0.43 9.57 27.39
N LYS A 42 1.74 9.87 27.36
CA LYS A 42 2.76 9.41 28.31
C LYS A 42 2.93 7.89 28.34
N ILE A 43 2.62 7.20 27.23
CA ILE A 43 2.78 5.76 27.06
C ILE A 43 4.08 5.55 26.28
N ASN A 44 5.16 5.24 26.98
CA ASN A 44 6.51 5.23 26.42
C ASN A 44 7.10 3.81 26.24
N SER A 45 6.47 2.77 26.82
CA SER A 45 6.91 1.40 26.67
C SER A 45 5.90 0.53 25.92
N PRO A 46 6.36 -0.42 25.09
CA PRO A 46 5.47 -1.33 24.35
C PRO A 46 4.51 -2.11 25.25
N GLU A 47 4.97 -2.55 26.43
CA GLU A 47 4.21 -3.36 27.39
C GLU A 47 3.04 -2.57 28.02
N SER A 48 3.16 -1.24 28.05
CA SER A 48 2.11 -0.34 28.55
C SER A 48 0.98 -0.10 27.55
N ILE A 49 1.17 -0.52 26.29
CA ILE A 49 0.18 -0.31 25.23
C ILE A 49 -0.94 -1.36 25.41
N LYS A 50 -2.17 -0.86 25.58
CA LYS A 50 -3.36 -1.69 25.73
C LYS A 50 -4.32 -1.50 24.56
N GLU A 51 -5.27 -2.43 24.41
CA GLU A 51 -6.28 -2.40 23.35
C GLU A 51 -7.03 -1.07 23.27
N HIS A 52 -7.41 -0.49 24.39
CA HIS A 52 -8.16 0.77 24.40
C HIS A 52 -7.37 1.93 23.82
N HIS A 53 -6.03 1.98 23.95
CA HIS A 53 -5.19 3.00 23.32
C HIS A 53 -5.23 2.91 21.79
N ILE A 54 -5.17 1.69 21.26
CA ILE A 54 -5.28 1.47 19.81
C ILE A 54 -6.67 1.85 19.31
N ARG A 55 -7.71 1.45 20.05
CA ARG A 55 -9.11 1.79 19.73
C ARG A 55 -9.34 3.30 19.75
N GLU A 56 -8.83 3.99 20.74
CA GLU A 56 -8.91 5.45 20.86
C GLU A 56 -8.21 6.14 19.68
N PHE A 57 -7.00 5.70 19.33
CA PHE A 57 -6.26 6.23 18.19
C PHE A 57 -7.03 6.05 16.87
N ILE A 58 -7.54 4.86 16.60
CA ILE A 58 -8.34 4.57 15.40
C ILE A 58 -9.59 5.45 15.35
N ASN A 59 -10.29 5.62 16.48
CA ASN A 59 -11.46 6.51 16.57
C ASN A 59 -11.10 7.98 16.32
N LYS A 60 -9.95 8.42 16.81
CA LYS A 60 -9.42 9.77 16.56
C LYS A 60 -9.14 9.99 15.07
N GLU A 61 -8.46 9.06 14.41
CA GLU A 61 -8.17 9.18 12.99
C GLU A 61 -9.46 9.08 12.13
N ARG A 62 -10.45 8.30 12.57
CA ARG A 62 -11.78 8.26 11.95
C ARG A 62 -12.49 9.62 12.03
N ARG A 63 -12.46 10.27 13.19
CA ARG A 63 -13.04 11.63 13.38
C ARG A 63 -12.32 12.69 12.55
N ARG A 64 -11.05 12.47 12.21
CA ARG A 64 -10.27 13.34 11.30
C ARG A 64 -10.61 13.13 9.82
N GLY A 65 -11.54 12.23 9.51
CA GLY A 65 -11.96 11.98 8.13
C GLY A 65 -11.14 10.94 7.37
N LEU A 66 -10.29 10.13 8.03
CA LEU A 66 -9.62 9.04 7.34
C LEU A 66 -10.64 8.02 6.80
N SER A 67 -10.44 7.62 5.53
CA SER A 67 -11.32 6.65 4.89
C SER A 67 -11.28 5.29 5.60
N PRO A 68 -12.39 4.51 5.60
CA PRO A 68 -12.42 3.17 6.18
C PRO A 68 -11.32 2.25 5.63
N LYS A 69 -10.97 2.38 4.34
CA LYS A 69 -9.89 1.63 3.69
C LYS A 69 -8.52 1.97 4.29
N SER A 70 -8.26 3.27 4.56
CA SER A 70 -7.03 3.72 5.19
C SER A 70 -6.92 3.26 6.64
N LEU A 71 -8.02 3.32 7.40
CA LEU A 71 -8.07 2.84 8.78
C LEU A 71 -7.86 1.32 8.87
N LYS A 72 -8.43 0.55 7.93
CA LYS A 72 -8.22 -0.90 7.84
C LYS A 72 -6.75 -1.24 7.59
N ARG A 73 -6.09 -0.54 6.65
CA ARG A 73 -4.65 -0.70 6.37
C ARG A 73 -3.81 -0.35 7.60
N MET A 74 -4.11 0.77 8.25
CA MET A 74 -3.43 1.22 9.47
C MET A 74 -3.54 0.19 10.61
N LEU A 75 -4.73 -0.36 10.84
CA LEU A 75 -4.91 -1.42 11.84
C LEU A 75 -4.17 -2.71 11.46
N SER A 76 -4.06 -3.01 10.16
CA SER A 76 -3.25 -4.12 9.67
C SER A 76 -1.76 -3.93 9.96
N SER A 77 -1.22 -2.71 9.77
CA SER A 77 0.18 -2.41 10.11
C SER A 77 0.45 -2.54 11.61
N PHE A 78 -0.49 -2.09 12.46
CA PHE A 78 -0.37 -2.25 13.91
C PHE A 78 -0.38 -3.72 14.34
N ARG A 79 -1.29 -4.53 13.81
CA ARG A 79 -1.34 -5.96 14.10
C ARG A 79 -0.03 -6.65 13.69
N SER A 80 0.49 -6.32 12.53
CA SER A 80 1.76 -6.87 12.06
C SER A 80 2.94 -6.47 12.96
N PHE A 81 3.00 -5.20 13.37
CA PHE A 81 4.04 -4.70 14.27
C PHE A 81 3.97 -5.36 15.66
N PHE A 82 2.79 -5.42 16.26
CA PHE A 82 2.65 -6.03 17.58
C PHE A 82 2.82 -7.56 17.55
N ASN A 83 2.53 -8.23 16.42
CA ASN A 83 2.89 -9.64 16.25
C ASN A 83 4.41 -9.82 16.19
N TYR A 84 5.12 -8.95 15.47
CA TYR A 84 6.58 -8.96 15.48
C TYR A 84 7.15 -8.79 16.91
N LEU A 85 6.64 -7.84 17.68
CA LEU A 85 7.08 -7.66 19.08
C LEU A 85 6.73 -8.87 19.98
N LEU A 86 5.67 -9.60 19.66
CA LEU A 86 5.29 -10.82 20.35
C LEU A 86 6.24 -11.98 19.99
N GLU A 87 6.61 -12.11 18.72
CA GLU A 87 7.59 -13.10 18.23
C GLU A 87 8.98 -12.85 18.82
N GLU A 88 9.37 -11.57 19.01
CA GLU A 88 10.62 -11.16 19.68
C GLU A 88 10.57 -11.31 21.22
N GLY A 89 9.47 -11.77 21.78
CA GLY A 89 9.31 -11.97 23.25
C GLY A 89 9.15 -10.67 24.07
N ILE A 90 8.99 -9.52 23.40
CA ILE A 90 8.83 -8.20 24.05
C ILE A 90 7.42 -8.06 24.63
N LEU A 91 6.42 -8.62 23.97
CA LEU A 91 5.02 -8.60 24.40
C LEU A 91 4.51 -10.01 24.70
N LYS A 92 3.53 -10.09 25.58
CA LYS A 92 2.80 -11.34 25.90
C LYS A 92 1.51 -11.49 25.10
N ALA A 93 0.97 -10.40 24.56
CA ALA A 93 -0.25 -10.39 23.76
C ALA A 93 -0.24 -9.20 22.79
N ASN A 94 -0.94 -9.34 21.66
CA ASN A 94 -1.06 -8.29 20.66
C ASN A 94 -2.23 -7.35 21.01
N PRO A 95 -1.97 -6.08 21.40
CA PRO A 95 -3.04 -5.15 21.81
C PRO A 95 -3.94 -4.71 20.64
N ALA A 96 -3.53 -4.92 19.38
CA ALA A 96 -4.34 -4.58 18.21
C ALA A 96 -5.22 -5.74 17.71
N HIS A 97 -5.09 -6.94 18.30
CA HIS A 97 -5.76 -8.15 17.79
C HIS A 97 -7.29 -8.00 17.82
N SER A 98 -7.84 -7.63 18.98
CA SER A 98 -9.29 -7.55 19.21
C SER A 98 -9.96 -6.28 18.70
N VAL A 99 -9.17 -5.28 18.24
CA VAL A 99 -9.73 -4.03 17.73
C VAL A 99 -10.45 -4.28 16.40
N THR A 100 -11.74 -3.97 16.36
CA THR A 100 -12.58 -4.22 15.18
C THR A 100 -12.18 -3.32 14.01
N SER A 101 -11.98 -3.93 12.85
CA SER A 101 -11.74 -3.18 11.60
C SER A 101 -13.01 -2.46 11.14
N PRO A 102 -12.91 -1.22 10.66
CA PRO A 102 -14.04 -0.53 10.04
C PRO A 102 -14.61 -1.34 8.87
N LYS A 103 -15.94 -1.40 8.77
CA LYS A 103 -16.58 -1.99 7.59
C LYS A 103 -16.25 -1.13 6.35
N THR A 104 -15.76 -1.75 5.31
CA THR A 104 -15.52 -1.12 4.02
C THR A 104 -16.58 -1.61 3.06
N SER A 105 -17.33 -0.70 2.43
CA SER A 105 -18.14 -1.08 1.27
C SER A 105 -17.18 -1.47 0.14
N SER A 106 -17.31 -2.68 -0.38
CA SER A 106 -16.64 -3.06 -1.61
C SER A 106 -17.46 -2.47 -2.77
N THR A 107 -17.08 -1.29 -3.21
CA THR A 107 -17.55 -0.82 -4.52
C THR A 107 -16.82 -1.63 -5.58
N LEU A 108 -17.56 -2.36 -6.40
CA LEU A 108 -17.01 -3.00 -7.58
C LEU A 108 -16.37 -1.92 -8.47
N PRO A 109 -15.16 -2.15 -9.00
CA PRO A 109 -14.58 -1.23 -9.96
C PRO A 109 -15.57 -1.04 -11.12
N LYS A 110 -15.90 0.21 -11.44
CA LYS A 110 -16.62 0.50 -12.68
C LYS A 110 -15.62 0.33 -13.82
N ALA A 111 -15.75 -0.74 -14.58
CA ALA A 111 -15.07 -0.87 -15.85
C ALA A 111 -15.57 0.24 -16.81
N MET A 112 -14.65 0.85 -17.55
CA MET A 112 -15.04 1.75 -18.63
C MET A 112 -15.71 0.94 -19.74
N ASP A 113 -16.75 1.52 -20.34
CA ASP A 113 -17.39 0.97 -21.52
C ASP A 113 -16.40 0.91 -22.69
N VAL A 114 -16.45 -0.17 -23.49
CA VAL A 114 -15.57 -0.39 -24.64
C VAL A 114 -15.69 0.75 -25.66
N ASP A 115 -16.90 1.24 -25.88
CA ASP A 115 -17.13 2.33 -26.85
C ASP A 115 -16.56 3.66 -26.34
N LEU A 116 -16.57 3.88 -25.02
CA LEU A 116 -15.94 5.05 -24.42
C LEU A 116 -14.40 4.98 -24.55
N VAL A 117 -13.81 3.80 -24.36
CA VAL A 117 -12.37 3.60 -24.54
C VAL A 117 -11.96 3.81 -25.99
N LYS A 118 -12.73 3.27 -26.94
CA LYS A 118 -12.49 3.51 -28.38
C LYS A 118 -12.50 5.01 -28.72
N LYS A 119 -13.52 5.74 -28.26
CA LYS A 119 -13.61 7.20 -28.46
C LYS A 119 -12.41 7.95 -27.83
N LEU A 120 -11.94 7.51 -26.68
CA LEU A 120 -10.79 8.09 -26.01
C LEU A 120 -9.47 7.89 -26.81
N LEU A 121 -9.35 6.75 -27.49
CA LEU A 121 -8.17 6.39 -28.28
C LEU A 121 -8.27 6.84 -29.75
N ASP A 122 -9.46 7.25 -30.21
CA ASP A 122 -9.71 7.67 -31.59
C ASP A 122 -9.38 9.15 -31.77
N PHE A 123 -8.09 9.47 -31.68
CA PHE A 123 -7.58 10.80 -32.03
C PHE A 123 -6.27 10.70 -32.83
N THR A 124 -6.02 11.68 -33.69
CA THR A 124 -4.76 11.79 -34.42
C THR A 124 -3.78 12.63 -33.61
N PRO A 125 -2.67 12.05 -33.14
CA PRO A 125 -1.70 12.78 -32.32
C PRO A 125 -0.96 13.82 -33.15
N LYS A 126 -0.80 15.05 -32.61
CA LYS A 126 -0.19 16.19 -33.28
C LYS A 126 1.26 16.47 -32.89
N GLY A 127 1.84 15.69 -31.99
CA GLY A 127 3.21 15.89 -31.51
C GLY A 127 3.75 14.72 -30.73
N LEU A 128 5.04 14.74 -30.40
CA LEU A 128 5.73 13.63 -29.74
C LEU A 128 5.07 13.20 -28.42
N PHE A 129 4.59 14.14 -27.63
CA PHE A 129 3.92 13.81 -26.35
C PHE A 129 2.58 13.10 -26.56
N GLU A 130 1.78 13.55 -27.53
CA GLU A 130 0.50 12.92 -27.84
C GLU A 130 0.70 11.53 -28.47
N ILE A 131 1.75 11.35 -29.32
CA ILE A 131 2.12 10.03 -29.85
C ILE A 131 2.47 9.08 -28.72
N ARG A 132 3.32 9.53 -27.77
CA ARG A 132 3.67 8.75 -26.58
C ARG A 132 2.45 8.38 -25.76
N ASP A 133 1.63 9.37 -25.44
CA ASP A 133 0.46 9.18 -24.55
C ASP A 133 -0.57 8.24 -25.19
N LYS A 134 -0.78 8.35 -26.52
CA LYS A 134 -1.62 7.41 -27.27
C LYS A 134 -1.06 6.00 -27.24
N ALA A 135 0.25 5.84 -27.51
CA ALA A 135 0.89 4.53 -27.48
C ALA A 135 0.82 3.88 -26.08
N MET A 136 1.02 4.67 -25.03
CA MET A 136 0.88 4.20 -23.64
C MET A 136 -0.55 3.75 -23.33
N ALA A 137 -1.54 4.52 -23.74
CA ALA A 137 -2.95 4.20 -23.48
C ALA A 137 -3.40 2.97 -24.27
N GLU A 138 -3.01 2.85 -25.54
CA GLU A 138 -3.26 1.66 -26.38
C GLU A 138 -2.59 0.41 -25.81
N LEU A 139 -1.34 0.53 -25.35
CA LEU A 139 -0.63 -0.59 -24.74
C LEU A 139 -1.27 -1.03 -23.42
N MET A 140 -1.69 -0.08 -22.57
CA MET A 140 -2.43 -0.42 -21.33
C MET A 140 -3.75 -1.14 -21.63
N TYR A 141 -4.49 -0.66 -22.61
CA TYR A 141 -5.78 -1.25 -22.96
C TYR A 141 -5.64 -2.64 -23.56
N SER A 142 -4.69 -2.83 -24.46
CA SER A 142 -4.49 -4.10 -25.18
C SER A 142 -3.87 -5.19 -24.31
N SER A 143 -2.94 -4.83 -23.39
CA SER A 143 -2.19 -5.78 -22.60
C SER A 143 -2.61 -5.88 -21.13
N GLY A 144 -3.47 -4.96 -20.64
CA GLY A 144 -3.90 -4.92 -19.24
C GLY A 144 -2.79 -4.59 -18.25
N LEU A 145 -1.73 -3.92 -18.69
CA LEU A 145 -0.61 -3.50 -17.85
C LEU A 145 -1.08 -2.57 -16.73
N ARG A 146 -0.46 -2.73 -15.55
CA ARG A 146 -0.61 -1.73 -14.49
C ARG A 146 0.20 -0.49 -14.83
N LEU A 147 -0.24 0.68 -14.36
CA LEU A 147 0.48 1.94 -14.59
C LEU A 147 1.97 1.84 -14.20
N SER A 148 2.29 1.21 -13.09
CA SER A 148 3.68 1.03 -12.64
C SER A 148 4.49 0.10 -13.55
N GLU A 149 3.88 -0.91 -14.16
CA GLU A 149 4.52 -1.81 -15.11
C GLU A 149 4.82 -1.06 -16.41
N LEU A 150 3.85 -0.28 -16.90
CA LEU A 150 4.05 0.57 -18.07
C LEU A 150 5.17 1.61 -17.87
N CYS A 151 5.18 2.32 -16.72
CA CYS A 151 6.20 3.32 -16.42
C CYS A 151 7.63 2.76 -16.30
N ASN A 152 7.77 1.47 -15.98
CA ASN A 152 9.07 0.79 -15.86
C ASN A 152 9.44 -0.04 -17.10
N LEU A 153 8.63 0.01 -18.16
CA LEU A 153 8.89 -0.73 -19.40
C LEU A 153 10.02 -0.08 -20.18
N ASN A 154 10.99 -0.87 -20.60
CA ASN A 154 12.07 -0.46 -21.45
C ASN A 154 11.88 -0.97 -22.89
N LEU A 155 12.54 -0.35 -23.86
CA LEU A 155 12.48 -0.81 -25.26
C LEU A 155 12.94 -2.25 -25.44
N THR A 156 13.89 -2.71 -24.62
CA THR A 156 14.39 -4.09 -24.60
C THR A 156 13.36 -5.11 -24.10
N ASP A 157 12.31 -4.65 -23.41
CA ASP A 157 11.24 -5.49 -22.91
C ASP A 157 10.12 -5.70 -23.92
N ILE A 158 10.20 -5.07 -25.09
CA ILE A 158 9.18 -5.10 -26.14
C ILE A 158 9.70 -5.85 -27.35
N SER A 159 9.00 -6.90 -27.76
CA SER A 159 9.23 -7.62 -29.01
C SER A 159 8.12 -7.28 -30.01
N VAL A 160 8.41 -6.37 -30.94
CA VAL A 160 7.46 -6.02 -32.00
C VAL A 160 7.16 -7.22 -32.91
N LYS A 161 8.18 -8.05 -33.18
CA LYS A 161 8.05 -9.25 -34.02
C LYS A 161 7.09 -10.28 -33.40
N GLU A 162 7.21 -10.47 -32.10
CA GLU A 162 6.37 -11.44 -31.35
C GLU A 162 5.09 -10.80 -30.79
N ARG A 163 4.91 -9.51 -30.98
CA ARG A 163 3.78 -8.72 -30.43
C ARG A 163 3.61 -8.94 -28.91
N SER A 164 4.73 -9.00 -28.19
CA SER A 164 4.77 -9.28 -26.76
C SER A 164 5.58 -8.26 -25.99
N CYS A 165 5.27 -8.09 -24.72
CA CYS A 165 6.08 -7.32 -23.79
C CYS A 165 6.33 -8.11 -22.50
N ARG A 166 7.55 -8.00 -21.97
CA ARG A 166 7.94 -8.64 -20.73
C ARG A 166 7.84 -7.63 -19.59
N VAL A 167 7.09 -7.95 -18.55
CA VAL A 167 6.90 -7.06 -17.39
C VAL A 167 7.23 -7.78 -16.09
N SER A 168 7.85 -7.04 -15.17
CA SER A 168 8.09 -7.54 -13.81
C SER A 168 6.87 -7.26 -12.93
N GLY A 169 6.11 -8.29 -12.61
CA GLY A 169 4.94 -8.21 -11.75
C GLY A 169 5.26 -8.03 -10.27
N LYS A 170 4.23 -7.85 -9.46
CA LYS A 170 4.32 -7.76 -8.00
C LYS A 170 4.95 -9.04 -7.43
N GLY A 171 6.05 -8.90 -6.69
CA GLY A 171 6.77 -10.02 -6.10
C GLY A 171 7.84 -10.63 -7.01
N ARG A 172 8.37 -9.88 -7.99
CA ARG A 172 9.40 -10.33 -8.95
C ARG A 172 8.99 -11.58 -9.76
N LYS A 173 7.70 -11.83 -9.92
CA LYS A 173 7.20 -12.83 -10.88
C LYS A 173 7.19 -12.20 -12.26
N MET A 174 7.92 -12.83 -13.19
CA MET A 174 7.82 -12.51 -14.61
C MET A 174 6.54 -13.07 -15.19
#